data_2115e6a4cf9e35d8f9ffa9f7b425de90
#
_entry.id   2115e6a4cf9e35d8f9ffa9f7b425de90
#
_cell.length_a   1.000
_cell.length_b   1.000
_cell.length_c   1.000
_cell.angle_alpha   90.00
_cell.angle_beta   90.00
_cell.angle_gamma   90.00
#
_symmetry.space_group_name_H-M   'P 1'
#
loop_
_entity.id
_entity.type
_entity.pdbx_description
1 polymer ?
#
loop_
_entity_poly.entity_id
_entity_poly.type
_entity_poly.pdbx_seq_one_letter_code
_entity_poly.pdbx_strand_id
1 'polypeptide(L)'
;MEIGELFFIGFCSLAAINALFFAGYIWFRRDRNIYPSILLSLFLLITAFRIVQMLLHDLQDDFNLGINVRTFFFFIPTFPLIGPFLFLYIKSISSKDFKFTIKHLLHLLPFISFLITDLLNRGNFPLSYDNRTHYITYCVEITFILVQFLIYLMVSFSFVRRLIKQNISEKSPKDNIDPFYIKNIVLIISFFWIIYTLYCIQTYFRFYFPTRVIEAVYYSFLSYLILYYELRGQRITSANNYAIRYKSSSLSAEDSLKFKAIILEYISKNESYKDHIITLGKFSKSLSLTPHVVSQVINEQLSNNFNDFINSYRVEEAKKMLMDPERKNFTIASIAYDSGFNTLSAFNVAFKKFTGVTPSQFRLKDK
;
A
#
# COMPACT_ATOMS: atom_id res chain seq x y z
N MET A 1 -17.90 27.42 22.44
CA MET A 1 -17.06 26.55 21.59
C MET A 1 -16.36 27.41 20.57
N GLU A 2 -15.04 27.42 20.57
CA GLU A 2 -14.27 28.20 19.63
C GLU A 2 -14.36 27.58 18.22
N ILE A 3 -14.22 28.40 17.17
CA ILE A 3 -14.27 27.93 15.78
C ILE A 3 -13.25 26.78 15.55
N GLY A 4 -12.09 26.85 16.23
CA GLY A 4 -11.06 25.79 16.18
C GLY A 4 -11.52 24.43 16.72
N GLU A 5 -12.30 24.41 17.78
CA GLU A 5 -12.84 23.18 18.38
C GLU A 5 -13.87 22.53 17.46
N LEU A 6 -14.73 23.31 16.81
CA LEU A 6 -15.68 22.81 15.82
C LEU A 6 -14.96 22.15 14.64
N PHE A 7 -13.90 22.78 14.12
CA PHE A 7 -13.07 22.21 13.08
C PHE A 7 -12.43 20.88 13.52
N PHE A 8 -11.91 20.83 14.73
CA PHE A 8 -11.28 19.62 15.27
C PHE A 8 -12.29 18.46 15.40
N ILE A 9 -13.47 18.72 15.98
CA ILE A 9 -14.54 17.73 16.11
C ILE A 9 -14.99 17.24 14.73
N GLY A 10 -15.22 18.16 13.78
CA GLY A 10 -15.62 17.81 12.42
C GLY A 10 -14.56 16.95 11.70
N PHE A 11 -13.29 17.30 11.85
CA PHE A 11 -12.19 16.57 11.25
C PHE A 11 -12.02 15.16 11.83
N CYS A 12 -12.08 15.02 13.16
CA CYS A 12 -12.02 13.73 13.83
C CYS A 12 -13.23 12.85 13.50
N SER A 13 -14.43 13.42 13.45
CA SER A 13 -15.66 12.69 13.06
C SER A 13 -15.54 12.16 11.64
N LEU A 14 -15.07 12.98 10.70
CA LEU A 14 -14.84 12.57 9.32
C LEU A 14 -13.78 11.45 9.23
N ALA A 15 -12.70 11.55 10.01
CA ALA A 15 -11.67 10.52 10.07
C ALA A 15 -12.20 9.18 10.58
N ALA A 16 -12.98 9.20 11.65
CA ALA A 16 -13.62 8.00 12.22
C ALA A 16 -14.59 7.36 11.22
N ILE A 17 -15.47 8.15 10.59
CA ILE A 17 -16.43 7.68 9.58
C ILE A 17 -15.67 7.05 8.39
N ASN A 18 -14.62 7.70 7.90
CA ASN A 18 -13.82 7.15 6.81
C ASN A 18 -13.15 5.82 7.20
N ALA A 19 -12.55 5.73 8.37
CA ALA A 19 -11.91 4.50 8.83
C ALA A 19 -12.94 3.35 8.98
N LEU A 20 -14.13 3.63 9.50
CA LEU A 20 -15.25 2.66 9.60
C LEU A 20 -15.73 2.23 8.22
N PHE A 21 -15.93 3.18 7.30
CA PHE A 21 -16.37 2.90 5.94
C PHE A 21 -15.37 1.99 5.22
N PHE A 22 -14.09 2.30 5.31
CA PHE A 22 -13.04 1.50 4.66
C PHE A 22 -12.85 0.14 5.32
N ALA A 23 -12.97 0.05 6.64
CA ALA A 23 -12.98 -1.23 7.32
C ALA A 23 -14.13 -2.12 6.82
N GLY A 24 -15.35 -1.59 6.71
CA GLY A 24 -16.50 -2.27 6.15
C GLY A 24 -16.29 -2.65 4.68
N TYR A 25 -15.83 -1.73 3.84
CA TYR A 25 -15.57 -1.98 2.44
C TYR A 25 -14.56 -3.13 2.23
N ILE A 26 -13.45 -3.13 2.97
CA ILE A 26 -12.42 -4.19 2.89
C ILE A 26 -12.96 -5.51 3.44
N TRP A 27 -13.74 -5.48 4.52
CA TRP A 27 -14.34 -6.67 5.15
C TRP A 27 -15.28 -7.41 4.21
N PHE A 28 -16.17 -6.67 3.53
CA PHE A 28 -17.15 -7.25 2.60
C PHE A 28 -16.56 -7.65 1.25
N ARG A 29 -15.37 -7.16 0.94
CA ARG A 29 -14.68 -7.53 -0.26
C ARG A 29 -14.02 -8.90 -0.11
N ARG A 30 -14.61 -9.91 -0.75
CA ARG A 30 -14.08 -11.28 -0.76
C ARG A 30 -12.91 -11.42 -1.75
N ASP A 31 -11.69 -11.26 -1.27
CA ASP A 31 -10.49 -11.63 -2.01
C ASP A 31 -10.14 -13.12 -1.78
N ARG A 32 -9.30 -13.67 -2.67
CA ARG A 32 -8.85 -15.08 -2.58
C ARG A 32 -8.17 -15.42 -1.25
N ASN A 33 -7.48 -14.46 -0.65
CA ASN A 33 -6.89 -14.60 0.67
C ASN A 33 -7.64 -13.68 1.65
N ILE A 34 -8.43 -14.26 2.53
CA ILE A 34 -9.31 -13.55 3.46
C ILE A 34 -8.54 -12.88 4.61
N TYR A 35 -7.39 -13.42 5.01
CA TYR A 35 -6.67 -12.98 6.21
C TYR A 35 -6.14 -11.54 6.13
N PRO A 36 -5.47 -11.10 5.04
CA PRO A 36 -5.03 -9.71 4.93
C PRO A 36 -6.18 -8.73 5.04
N SER A 37 -7.31 -8.99 4.38
CA SER A 37 -8.49 -8.12 4.40
C SER A 37 -9.09 -8.02 5.80
N ILE A 38 -9.22 -9.14 6.51
CA ILE A 38 -9.70 -9.16 7.89
C ILE A 38 -8.75 -8.37 8.81
N LEU A 39 -7.44 -8.63 8.74
CA LEU A 39 -6.46 -7.98 9.61
C LEU A 39 -6.38 -6.47 9.37
N LEU A 40 -6.47 -6.04 8.11
CA LEU A 40 -6.51 -4.63 7.76
C LEU A 40 -7.81 -3.96 8.20
N SER A 41 -8.96 -4.62 8.03
CA SER A 41 -10.24 -4.13 8.53
C SER A 41 -10.23 -3.97 10.05
N LEU A 42 -9.71 -4.94 10.78
CA LEU A 42 -9.58 -4.87 12.24
C LEU A 42 -8.63 -3.73 12.66
N PHE A 43 -7.51 -3.55 11.95
CA PHE A 43 -6.61 -2.43 12.19
C PHE A 43 -7.32 -1.07 12.02
N LEU A 44 -8.10 -0.90 10.94
CA LEU A 44 -8.88 0.32 10.71
C LEU A 44 -10.00 0.51 11.76
N LEU A 45 -10.65 -0.56 12.20
CA LEU A 45 -11.63 -0.49 13.28
C LEU A 45 -11.00 -0.04 14.60
N ILE A 46 -9.81 -0.53 14.93
CA ILE A 46 -9.05 -0.11 16.12
C ILE A 46 -8.70 1.39 16.03
N THR A 47 -8.24 1.85 14.86
CA THR A 47 -7.93 3.28 14.65
C THR A 47 -9.19 4.16 14.74
N ALA A 48 -10.31 3.73 14.16
CA ALA A 48 -11.58 4.43 14.25
C ALA A 48 -12.06 4.54 15.71
N PHE A 49 -12.00 3.44 16.44
CA PHE A 49 -12.37 3.42 17.86
C PHE A 49 -11.50 4.36 18.69
N ARG A 50 -10.19 4.43 18.38
CA ARG A 50 -9.28 5.37 19.05
C ARG A 50 -9.65 6.83 18.79
N ILE A 51 -10.02 7.18 17.56
CA ILE A 51 -10.47 8.53 17.22
C ILE A 51 -11.75 8.88 17.98
N VAL A 52 -12.70 7.93 18.06
CA VAL A 52 -13.94 8.12 18.83
C VAL A 52 -13.65 8.32 20.33
N GLN A 53 -12.70 7.57 20.90
CA GLN A 53 -12.28 7.78 22.29
C GLN A 53 -11.73 9.20 22.52
N MET A 54 -10.91 9.72 21.60
CA MET A 54 -10.40 11.09 21.67
C MET A 54 -11.53 12.13 21.62
N LEU A 55 -12.45 11.98 20.66
CA LEU A 55 -13.60 12.86 20.52
C LEU A 55 -14.47 12.91 21.77
N LEU A 56 -14.80 11.74 22.31
CA LEU A 56 -15.67 11.64 23.49
C LEU A 56 -15.01 12.22 24.75
N HIS A 57 -13.68 12.13 24.84
CA HIS A 57 -12.94 12.77 25.92
C HIS A 57 -13.07 14.29 25.87
N ASP A 58 -12.85 14.88 24.69
CA ASP A 58 -12.92 16.33 24.54
C ASP A 58 -14.36 16.86 24.71
N LEU A 59 -15.34 16.16 24.12
CA LEU A 59 -16.77 16.51 24.29
C LEU A 59 -17.25 16.43 25.74
N GLN A 60 -16.71 15.50 26.54
CA GLN A 60 -17.08 15.42 27.96
C GLN A 60 -16.55 16.61 28.74
N ASP A 61 -15.30 17.04 28.48
CA ASP A 61 -14.70 18.16 29.16
C ASP A 61 -15.42 19.47 28.81
N ASP A 62 -15.87 19.64 27.54
CA ASP A 62 -16.51 20.86 27.05
C ASP A 62 -18.02 20.96 27.37
N PHE A 63 -18.74 19.84 27.33
CA PHE A 63 -20.21 19.83 27.41
C PHE A 63 -20.78 19.31 28.72
N ASN A 64 -19.93 18.90 29.66
CA ASN A 64 -20.37 18.33 30.95
C ASN A 64 -21.53 17.31 30.77
N LEU A 65 -21.37 16.45 29.78
CA LEU A 65 -22.36 15.45 29.38
C LEU A 65 -22.62 14.50 30.56
N GLY A 66 -23.43 14.68 31.49
CA GLY A 66 -23.69 13.89 32.71
C GLY A 66 -23.58 12.35 32.62
N ILE A 67 -23.14 11.85 31.47
CA ILE A 67 -22.72 10.48 31.18
C ILE A 67 -21.24 10.41 31.48
N ASN A 68 -20.83 9.57 32.41
CA ASN A 68 -19.41 9.34 32.67
C ASN A 68 -18.78 8.54 31.50
N VAL A 69 -18.64 9.21 30.35
CA VAL A 69 -18.10 8.64 29.09
C VAL A 69 -16.66 8.14 29.33
N ARG A 70 -15.94 8.80 30.25
CA ARG A 70 -14.62 8.32 30.74
C ARG A 70 -14.71 6.89 31.26
N THR A 71 -15.78 6.55 31.99
CA THR A 71 -15.95 5.23 32.60
C THR A 71 -16.22 4.14 31.56
N PHE A 72 -16.88 4.46 30.44
CA PHE A 72 -17.30 3.45 29.48
C PHE A 72 -16.29 3.21 28.36
N PHE A 73 -15.67 4.25 27.82
CA PHE A 73 -14.81 4.16 26.63
C PHE A 73 -13.31 4.19 26.93
N PHE A 74 -12.89 4.70 28.08
CA PHE A 74 -11.46 4.78 28.46
C PHE A 74 -10.87 3.42 28.82
N PHE A 75 -11.68 2.44 29.12
CA PHE A 75 -11.27 1.12 29.60
C PHE A 75 -10.85 0.13 28.54
N ILE A 76 -10.88 0.50 27.24
CA ILE A 76 -10.39 -0.40 26.19
C ILE A 76 -9.04 0.13 25.71
N PRO A 77 -7.92 -0.40 26.20
CA PRO A 77 -6.59 0.03 25.83
C PRO A 77 -6.29 -0.38 24.37
N THR A 78 -6.60 0.48 23.41
CA THR A 78 -6.44 0.16 21.97
C THR A 78 -5.01 0.21 21.49
N PHE A 79 -4.14 0.98 22.13
CA PHE A 79 -2.74 1.13 21.72
C PHE A 79 -1.93 -0.17 21.65
N PRO A 80 -2.02 -1.10 22.63
CA PRO A 80 -1.30 -2.36 22.55
C PRO A 80 -1.69 -3.26 21.38
N LEU A 81 -2.81 -2.97 20.71
CA LEU A 81 -3.26 -3.73 19.53
C LEU A 81 -2.65 -3.25 18.22
N ILE A 82 -2.25 -1.98 18.12
CA ILE A 82 -1.79 -1.38 16.86
C ILE A 82 -0.57 -2.11 16.29
N GLY A 83 0.45 -2.33 17.10
CA GLY A 83 1.68 -3.04 16.70
C GLY A 83 1.43 -4.48 16.23
N PRO A 84 0.76 -5.32 17.04
CA PRO A 84 0.40 -6.68 16.67
C PRO A 84 -0.39 -6.79 15.36
N PHE A 85 -1.45 -5.99 15.20
CA PHE A 85 -2.27 -6.05 13.98
C PHE A 85 -1.51 -5.59 12.74
N LEU A 86 -0.67 -4.56 12.86
CA LEU A 86 0.23 -4.17 11.78
C LEU A 86 1.17 -5.31 11.37
N PHE A 87 1.84 -5.92 12.34
CA PHE A 87 2.77 -7.02 12.09
C PHE A 87 2.07 -8.22 11.45
N LEU A 88 0.92 -8.63 11.98
CA LEU A 88 0.15 -9.76 11.44
C LEU A 88 -0.37 -9.45 10.02
N TYR A 89 -0.78 -8.21 9.75
CA TYR A 89 -1.15 -7.76 8.41
C TYR A 89 0.03 -7.91 7.44
N ILE A 90 1.19 -7.33 7.78
CA ILE A 90 2.39 -7.43 6.94
C ILE A 90 2.78 -8.90 6.70
N LYS A 91 2.75 -9.73 7.73
CA LYS A 91 3.03 -11.17 7.63
C LYS A 91 2.03 -11.87 6.72
N SER A 92 0.74 -11.53 6.79
CA SER A 92 -0.32 -12.14 6.00
C SER A 92 -0.25 -11.81 4.52
N ILE A 93 0.13 -10.58 4.17
CA ILE A 93 0.31 -10.19 2.76
C ILE A 93 1.60 -10.72 2.15
N SER A 94 2.57 -11.05 2.99
CA SER A 94 3.91 -11.48 2.56
C SER A 94 4.04 -12.99 2.39
N SER A 95 3.06 -13.77 2.84
CA SER A 95 3.07 -15.23 2.78
C SER A 95 1.78 -15.75 2.15
N LYS A 96 1.89 -16.46 1.02
CA LYS A 96 0.74 -17.08 0.33
C LYS A 96 0.00 -18.09 1.19
N ASP A 97 0.74 -18.81 2.03
CA ASP A 97 0.23 -19.88 2.86
C ASP A 97 -0.06 -19.43 4.30
N PHE A 98 -0.20 -18.10 4.51
CA PHE A 98 -0.51 -17.57 5.82
C PHE A 98 -1.84 -18.14 6.31
N LYS A 99 -1.79 -18.81 7.47
CA LYS A 99 -2.97 -19.26 8.22
C LYS A 99 -2.93 -18.66 9.61
N PHE A 100 -4.04 -18.11 10.04
CA PHE A 100 -4.16 -17.65 11.41
C PHE A 100 -4.17 -18.85 12.35
N THR A 101 -3.28 -18.88 13.32
CA THR A 101 -3.14 -19.97 14.30
C THR A 101 -3.30 -19.43 15.71
N ILE A 102 -3.58 -20.30 16.68
CA ILE A 102 -3.73 -19.91 18.09
C ILE A 102 -2.49 -19.18 18.63
N LYS A 103 -1.30 -19.48 18.09
CA LYS A 103 -0.05 -18.79 18.47
C LYS A 103 -0.10 -17.30 18.17
N HIS A 104 -0.87 -16.87 17.16
CA HIS A 104 -1.04 -15.44 16.86
C HIS A 104 -1.88 -14.71 17.92
N LEU A 105 -2.68 -15.42 18.72
CA LEU A 105 -3.42 -14.84 19.85
C LEU A 105 -2.48 -14.41 20.99
N LEU A 106 -1.27 -14.96 21.08
CA LEU A 106 -0.28 -14.53 22.07
C LEU A 106 0.10 -13.04 21.91
N HIS A 107 -0.03 -12.51 20.70
CA HIS A 107 0.17 -11.08 20.45
C HIS A 107 -0.89 -10.18 21.10
N LEU A 108 -2.01 -10.73 21.58
CA LEU A 108 -3.05 -10.02 22.32
C LEU A 108 -2.79 -9.98 23.84
N LEU A 109 -1.83 -10.74 24.36
CA LEU A 109 -1.54 -10.78 25.80
C LEU A 109 -1.30 -9.40 26.41
N PRO A 110 -0.52 -8.47 25.79
CA PRO A 110 -0.38 -7.13 26.33
C PRO A 110 -1.69 -6.39 26.47
N PHE A 111 -2.56 -6.46 25.44
CA PHE A 111 -3.89 -5.87 25.49
C PHE A 111 -4.73 -6.44 26.63
N ILE A 112 -4.72 -7.76 26.80
CA ILE A 112 -5.50 -8.45 27.85
C ILE A 112 -4.96 -8.02 29.23
N SER A 113 -3.64 -7.92 29.41
CA SER A 113 -3.05 -7.48 30.70
C SER A 113 -3.47 -6.05 31.05
N PHE A 114 -3.42 -5.12 30.11
CA PHE A 114 -3.88 -3.75 30.32
C PHE A 114 -5.38 -3.70 30.60
N LEU A 115 -6.19 -4.47 29.87
CA LEU A 115 -7.63 -4.53 30.09
C LEU A 115 -7.97 -5.04 31.51
N ILE A 116 -7.26 -6.06 31.97
CA ILE A 116 -7.44 -6.59 33.33
C ILE A 116 -7.04 -5.53 34.37
N THR A 117 -5.90 -4.86 34.18
CA THR A 117 -5.43 -3.80 35.07
C THR A 117 -6.45 -2.67 35.18
N ASP A 118 -6.97 -2.22 34.02
CA ASP A 118 -8.00 -1.17 33.96
C ASP A 118 -9.31 -1.63 34.66
N LEU A 119 -9.73 -2.87 34.47
CA LEU A 119 -10.92 -3.44 35.10
C LEU A 119 -10.78 -3.54 36.61
N LEU A 120 -9.61 -3.96 37.12
CA LEU A 120 -9.36 -4.07 38.55
C LEU A 120 -9.27 -2.70 39.23
N ASN A 121 -8.83 -1.67 38.52
CA ASN A 121 -8.69 -0.31 39.03
C ASN A 121 -9.98 0.52 38.94
N ARG A 122 -11.09 -0.01 38.37
CA ARG A 122 -12.37 0.72 38.14
C ARG A 122 -12.94 1.41 39.39
N GLY A 123 -12.67 0.90 40.59
CA GLY A 123 -13.10 1.52 41.85
C GLY A 123 -12.17 2.59 42.41
N ASN A 124 -10.94 2.65 41.91
CA ASN A 124 -9.84 3.44 42.54
C ASN A 124 -9.26 4.50 41.62
N PHE A 125 -9.89 4.79 40.48
CA PHE A 125 -9.42 5.87 39.61
C PHE A 125 -9.79 7.24 40.20
N PRO A 126 -8.89 7.88 40.96
CA PRO A 126 -9.06 9.28 41.31
C PRO A 126 -8.79 10.09 40.03
N LEU A 127 -9.73 10.93 39.68
CA LEU A 127 -9.65 11.89 38.56
C LEU A 127 -8.59 12.98 38.76
N SER A 128 -7.78 12.89 39.84
CA SER A 128 -6.71 13.84 40.14
C SER A 128 -5.34 13.18 39.89
N TYR A 129 -4.56 13.76 39.00
CA TYR A 129 -3.14 13.49 38.80
C TYR A 129 -2.27 13.80 40.02
N ASP A 130 -2.86 14.17 41.15
CA ASP A 130 -2.15 14.54 42.37
C ASP A 130 -1.59 13.36 43.14
N ASN A 131 -2.02 12.15 42.83
CA ASN A 131 -1.48 10.97 43.52
C ASN A 131 -0.23 10.43 42.80
N ARG A 132 0.93 10.57 43.43
CA ARG A 132 2.24 10.16 42.92
C ARG A 132 2.27 8.71 42.40
N THR A 133 1.52 7.82 43.05
CA THR A 133 1.47 6.39 42.69
C THR A 133 0.79 6.19 41.36
N HIS A 134 -0.32 6.87 41.08
CA HIS A 134 -1.04 6.79 39.82
C HIS A 134 -0.24 7.36 38.65
N TYR A 135 0.47 8.46 38.89
CA TYR A 135 1.38 9.03 37.89
C TYR A 135 2.50 8.06 37.51
N ILE A 136 3.12 7.39 38.46
CA ILE A 136 4.17 6.39 38.22
C ILE A 136 3.60 5.20 37.43
N THR A 137 2.44 4.67 37.82
CA THR A 137 1.79 3.56 37.10
C THR A 137 1.51 3.94 35.64
N TYR A 138 0.95 5.11 35.40
CA TYR A 138 0.69 5.64 34.07
C TYR A 138 1.97 5.78 33.23
N CYS A 139 3.05 6.29 33.80
CA CYS A 139 4.35 6.38 33.14
C CYS A 139 4.92 5.00 32.76
N VAL A 140 4.76 4.01 33.63
CA VAL A 140 5.20 2.63 33.37
C VAL A 140 4.39 2.02 32.22
N GLU A 141 3.07 2.19 32.23
CA GLU A 141 2.19 1.70 31.15
C GLU A 141 2.54 2.30 29.81
N ILE A 142 2.69 3.62 29.73
CA ILE A 142 3.10 4.32 28.50
C ILE A 142 4.46 3.81 28.00
N THR A 143 5.44 3.67 28.90
CA THR A 143 6.77 3.18 28.53
C THR A 143 6.69 1.77 27.97
N PHE A 144 5.91 0.89 28.59
CA PHE A 144 5.69 -0.47 28.08
C PHE A 144 5.07 -0.47 26.68
N ILE A 145 4.03 0.34 26.45
CA ILE A 145 3.37 0.47 25.14
C ILE A 145 4.37 0.96 24.08
N LEU A 146 5.20 1.97 24.39
CA LEU A 146 6.22 2.48 23.49
C LEU A 146 7.25 1.40 23.10
N VAL A 147 7.74 0.67 24.08
CA VAL A 147 8.73 -0.40 23.85
C VAL A 147 8.12 -1.53 23.06
N GLN A 148 6.90 -1.96 23.40
CA GLN A 148 6.17 -2.98 22.66
C GLN A 148 6.01 -2.58 21.19
N PHE A 149 5.52 -1.38 20.93
CA PHE A 149 5.29 -0.90 19.59
C PHE A 149 6.59 -0.79 18.78
N LEU A 150 7.66 -0.32 19.38
CA LEU A 150 9.00 -0.27 18.78
C LEU A 150 9.48 -1.68 18.37
N ILE A 151 9.28 -2.68 19.22
CA ILE A 151 9.63 -4.07 18.90
C ILE A 151 8.88 -4.52 17.65
N TYR A 152 7.55 -4.28 17.57
CA TYR A 152 6.76 -4.65 16.40
C TYR A 152 7.18 -3.90 15.14
N LEU A 153 7.57 -2.63 15.22
CA LEU A 153 8.13 -1.88 14.10
C LEU A 153 9.46 -2.48 13.61
N MET A 154 10.37 -2.79 14.52
CA MET A 154 11.68 -3.39 14.17
C MET A 154 11.50 -4.75 13.51
N VAL A 155 10.63 -5.61 14.05
CA VAL A 155 10.33 -6.91 13.47
C VAL A 155 9.69 -6.77 12.09
N SER A 156 8.71 -5.88 11.94
CA SER A 156 8.05 -5.59 10.66
C SER A 156 9.04 -5.08 9.61
N PHE A 157 9.92 -4.16 9.99
CA PHE A 157 10.95 -3.62 9.10
C PHE A 157 11.96 -4.68 8.67
N SER A 158 12.41 -5.52 9.61
CA SER A 158 13.30 -6.64 9.33
C SER A 158 12.67 -7.64 8.36
N PHE A 159 11.37 -7.89 8.52
CA PHE A 159 10.60 -8.75 7.64
C PHE A 159 10.49 -8.17 6.22
N VAL A 160 10.15 -6.90 6.10
CA VAL A 160 10.10 -6.18 4.81
C VAL A 160 11.45 -6.16 4.10
N ARG A 161 12.55 -5.94 4.82
CA ARG A 161 13.90 -6.00 4.24
C ARG A 161 14.22 -7.38 3.64
N ARG A 162 13.83 -8.47 4.33
CA ARG A 162 14.01 -9.84 3.82
C ARG A 162 13.21 -10.07 2.54
N LEU A 163 11.96 -9.61 2.50
CA LEU A 163 11.11 -9.70 1.30
C LEU A 163 11.70 -8.96 0.11
N ILE A 164 12.16 -7.72 0.31
CA ILE A 164 12.80 -6.94 -0.75
C ILE A 164 14.03 -7.68 -1.28
N LYS A 165 14.87 -8.23 -0.40
CA LYS A 165 16.07 -8.97 -0.79
C LYS A 165 15.73 -10.25 -1.57
N GLN A 166 14.69 -11.00 -1.16
CA GLN A 166 14.22 -12.19 -1.85
C GLN A 166 13.67 -11.87 -3.24
N ASN A 167 12.85 -10.81 -3.38
CA ASN A 167 12.30 -10.40 -4.67
C ASN A 167 13.36 -9.90 -5.66
N ILE A 168 14.48 -9.33 -5.18
CA ILE A 168 15.60 -8.94 -6.04
C ILE A 168 16.41 -10.16 -6.51
N SER A 169 16.55 -11.19 -5.67
CA SER A 169 17.34 -12.39 -5.98
C SER A 169 16.59 -13.38 -6.89
N GLU A 170 15.27 -13.43 -6.80
CA GLU A 170 14.43 -14.29 -7.64
C GLU A 170 14.00 -13.52 -8.89
N LYS A 171 14.57 -13.87 -10.06
CA LYS A 171 14.26 -13.27 -11.39
C LYS A 171 12.80 -13.43 -11.85
N SER A 172 11.93 -14.05 -11.06
CA SER A 172 10.52 -14.24 -11.37
C SER A 172 9.67 -13.58 -10.27
N PRO A 173 8.88 -12.54 -10.60
CA PRO A 173 7.94 -11.95 -9.67
C PRO A 173 6.75 -12.92 -9.47
N LYS A 174 6.96 -13.99 -8.71
CA LYS A 174 5.90 -14.97 -8.41
C LYS A 174 4.81 -14.42 -7.50
N ASP A 175 5.04 -13.31 -6.82
CA ASP A 175 4.13 -12.73 -5.85
C ASP A 175 3.90 -11.24 -6.06
N ASN A 176 2.65 -10.90 -6.29
CA ASN A 176 2.11 -9.65 -6.81
C ASN A 176 2.01 -8.51 -5.80
N ILE A 177 2.80 -8.50 -4.72
CA ILE A 177 2.78 -7.41 -3.76
C ILE A 177 4.03 -6.57 -3.98
N ASP A 178 3.81 -5.31 -4.32
CA ASP A 178 4.89 -4.33 -4.44
C ASP A 178 5.59 -4.17 -3.06
N PRO A 179 6.86 -4.58 -2.93
CA PRO A 179 7.59 -4.42 -1.66
C PRO A 179 7.70 -2.96 -1.22
N PHE A 180 7.64 -2.01 -2.17
CA PHE A 180 7.61 -0.58 -1.86
C PHE A 180 6.31 -0.17 -1.15
N TYR A 181 5.18 -0.81 -1.48
CA TYR A 181 3.93 -0.62 -0.76
C TYR A 181 4.07 -0.94 0.73
N ILE A 182 4.59 -2.13 1.05
CA ILE A 182 4.77 -2.57 2.43
C ILE A 182 5.77 -1.67 3.16
N LYS A 183 6.89 -1.33 2.49
CA LYS A 183 7.89 -0.40 3.04
C LYS A 183 7.26 0.95 3.39
N ASN A 184 6.44 1.52 2.52
CA ASN A 184 5.82 2.82 2.76
C ASN A 184 4.82 2.77 3.93
N ILE A 185 4.03 1.70 4.06
CA ILE A 185 3.16 1.51 5.22
C ILE A 185 3.98 1.49 6.52
N VAL A 186 5.06 0.72 6.57
CA VAL A 186 5.91 0.66 7.77
C VAL A 186 6.53 2.01 8.10
N LEU A 187 7.01 2.77 7.09
CA LEU A 187 7.56 4.11 7.28
C LEU A 187 6.53 5.09 7.84
N ILE A 188 5.31 5.09 7.31
CA ILE A 188 4.23 5.96 7.78
C ILE A 188 3.88 5.65 9.23
N ILE A 189 3.79 4.37 9.58
CA ILE A 189 3.47 3.96 10.93
C ILE A 189 4.65 4.21 11.88
N SER A 190 5.90 4.15 11.39
CA SER A 190 7.08 4.57 12.17
C SER A 190 7.05 6.07 12.50
N PHE A 191 6.57 6.90 11.58
CA PHE A 191 6.38 8.33 11.83
C PHE A 191 5.34 8.58 12.94
N PHE A 192 4.27 7.78 12.98
CA PHE A 192 3.31 7.81 14.09
C PHE A 192 3.96 7.49 15.45
N TRP A 193 4.85 6.50 15.49
CA TRP A 193 5.56 6.17 16.72
C TRP A 193 6.36 7.36 17.24
N ILE A 194 6.98 8.14 16.36
CA ILE A 194 7.70 9.37 16.74
C ILE A 194 6.75 10.39 17.36
N ILE A 195 5.59 10.64 16.74
CA ILE A 195 4.58 11.57 17.28
C ILE A 195 4.09 11.11 18.65
N TYR A 196 3.79 9.82 18.78
CA TYR A 196 3.34 9.26 20.07
C TYR A 196 4.43 9.34 21.14
N THR A 197 5.70 9.16 20.77
CA THR A 197 6.83 9.34 21.69
C THR A 197 6.91 10.79 22.16
N LEU A 198 6.71 11.77 21.30
CA LEU A 198 6.65 13.19 21.66
C LEU A 198 5.50 13.48 22.62
N TYR A 199 4.33 12.87 22.40
CA TYR A 199 3.20 12.94 23.34
C TYR A 199 3.58 12.39 24.74
N CYS A 200 4.26 11.26 24.81
CA CYS A 200 4.71 10.68 26.07
C CYS A 200 5.74 11.56 26.78
N ILE A 201 6.69 12.14 26.02
CA ILE A 201 7.66 13.08 26.56
C ILE A 201 6.96 14.30 27.15
N GLN A 202 5.97 14.87 26.45
CA GLN A 202 5.15 15.96 26.97
C GLN A 202 4.51 15.60 28.32
N THR A 203 3.92 14.41 28.41
CA THR A 203 3.28 13.94 29.65
C THR A 203 4.29 13.77 30.78
N TYR A 204 5.49 13.24 30.50
CA TYR A 204 6.55 13.09 31.51
C TYR A 204 7.07 14.44 32.04
N PHE A 205 7.24 15.42 31.15
CA PHE A 205 7.80 16.72 31.50
C PHE A 205 6.74 17.79 31.81
N ARG A 206 5.46 17.44 31.73
CA ARG A 206 4.30 18.30 32.03
C ARG A 206 4.31 19.64 31.25
N PHE A 207 4.83 19.66 30.02
CA PHE A 207 4.69 20.83 29.15
C PHE A 207 3.58 20.62 28.12
N TYR A 208 2.93 21.70 27.69
CA TYR A 208 1.81 21.63 26.77
C TYR A 208 2.30 21.62 25.32
N PHE A 209 1.81 20.65 24.53
CA PHE A 209 1.97 20.58 23.09
C PHE A 209 0.66 20.05 22.46
N PRO A 210 0.14 20.63 21.35
CA PRO A 210 -1.18 20.27 20.81
C PRO A 210 -1.14 18.91 20.08
N THR A 211 -0.77 17.85 20.79
CA THR A 211 -0.60 16.51 20.21
C THR A 211 -1.89 15.89 19.73
N ARG A 212 -3.04 16.22 20.33
CA ARG A 212 -4.36 15.69 19.96
C ARG A 212 -4.72 15.99 18.52
N VAL A 213 -4.52 17.24 18.07
CA VAL A 213 -4.76 17.65 16.67
C VAL A 213 -3.85 16.86 15.72
N ILE A 214 -2.58 16.70 16.10
CA ILE A 214 -1.60 15.96 15.30
C ILE A 214 -2.00 14.48 15.18
N GLU A 215 -2.47 13.85 16.27
CA GLU A 215 -2.97 12.48 16.24
C GLU A 215 -4.19 12.33 15.31
N ALA A 216 -5.15 13.24 15.38
CA ALA A 216 -6.35 13.19 14.55
C ALA A 216 -6.02 13.35 13.06
N VAL A 217 -5.17 14.32 12.71
CA VAL A 217 -4.66 14.52 11.34
C VAL A 217 -3.94 13.27 10.85
N TYR A 218 -3.11 12.68 11.69
CA TYR A 218 -2.36 11.48 11.36
C TYR A 218 -3.27 10.28 11.06
N TYR A 219 -4.25 9.97 11.94
CA TYR A 219 -5.16 8.84 11.71
C TYR A 219 -5.99 9.01 10.44
N SER A 220 -6.44 10.25 10.16
CA SER A 220 -7.14 10.56 8.92
C SER A 220 -6.25 10.29 7.70
N PHE A 221 -5.04 10.81 7.70
CA PHE A 221 -4.09 10.64 6.61
C PHE A 221 -3.72 9.16 6.41
N LEU A 222 -3.53 8.41 7.50
CA LEU A 222 -3.25 6.97 7.46
C LEU A 222 -4.38 6.20 6.79
N SER A 223 -5.63 6.46 7.15
CA SER A 223 -6.79 5.77 6.56
C SER A 223 -6.92 6.03 5.06
N TYR A 224 -6.70 7.28 4.61
CA TYR A 224 -6.70 7.61 3.18
C TYR A 224 -5.52 6.98 2.42
N LEU A 225 -4.34 6.94 3.00
CA LEU A 225 -3.17 6.29 2.40
C LEU A 225 -3.38 4.79 2.23
N ILE A 226 -3.89 4.12 3.24
CA ILE A 226 -4.20 2.69 3.18
C ILE A 226 -5.20 2.43 2.05
N LEU A 227 -6.27 3.23 1.97
CA LEU A 227 -7.23 3.12 0.87
C LEU A 227 -6.58 3.33 -0.50
N TYR A 228 -5.80 4.40 -0.66
CA TYR A 228 -5.13 4.70 -1.92
C TYR A 228 -4.28 3.51 -2.39
N TYR A 229 -3.51 2.92 -1.50
CA TYR A 229 -2.66 1.77 -1.82
C TYR A 229 -3.48 0.50 -2.09
N GLU A 230 -4.56 0.27 -1.34
CA GLU A 230 -5.46 -0.85 -1.61
C GLU A 230 -6.10 -0.74 -2.99
N LEU A 231 -6.62 0.42 -3.36
CA LEU A 231 -7.19 0.65 -4.68
C LEU A 231 -6.16 0.54 -5.81
N ARG A 232 -4.91 0.98 -5.56
CA ARG A 232 -3.82 0.86 -6.52
C ARG A 232 -3.34 -0.59 -6.66
N GLY A 233 -3.18 -1.29 -5.55
CA GLY A 233 -2.80 -2.72 -5.53
C GLY A 233 -3.79 -3.60 -6.29
N GLN A 234 -5.08 -3.25 -6.26
CA GLN A 234 -6.12 -3.92 -7.03
C GLN A 234 -5.94 -3.81 -8.55
N ARG A 235 -5.49 -2.67 -9.05
CA ARG A 235 -5.21 -2.51 -10.48
C ARG A 235 -4.07 -3.40 -10.94
N ILE A 236 -3.05 -3.58 -10.08
CA ILE A 236 -1.90 -4.44 -10.36
C ILE A 236 -2.29 -5.92 -10.25
N THR A 237 -3.03 -6.31 -9.21
CA THR A 237 -3.53 -7.68 -9.05
C THR A 237 -4.58 -8.06 -10.09
N SER A 238 -5.43 -7.13 -10.52
CA SER A 238 -6.36 -7.39 -11.62
C SER A 238 -5.60 -7.68 -12.91
N ALA A 239 -4.62 -6.87 -13.27
CA ALA A 239 -3.78 -7.12 -14.45
C ALA A 239 -3.07 -8.49 -14.36
N ASN A 240 -2.59 -8.88 -13.18
CA ASN A 240 -1.93 -10.17 -12.97
C ASN A 240 -2.90 -11.36 -12.79
N ASN A 241 -4.11 -11.17 -12.25
CA ASN A 241 -5.15 -12.21 -12.22
C ASN A 241 -5.66 -12.52 -13.63
N TYR A 242 -5.64 -11.56 -14.52
CA TYR A 242 -5.76 -11.88 -15.95
C TYR A 242 -4.64 -12.86 -16.37
N ALA A 243 -3.37 -12.63 -16.04
CA ALA A 243 -2.27 -13.52 -16.39
C ALA A 243 -2.35 -14.93 -15.75
N ILE A 244 -2.87 -15.06 -14.52
CA ILE A 244 -2.99 -16.36 -13.80
C ILE A 244 -4.22 -17.16 -14.27
N ARG A 245 -5.34 -16.52 -14.61
CA ARG A 245 -6.47 -17.16 -15.27
C ARG A 245 -6.06 -17.78 -16.61
N TYR A 246 -4.95 -17.33 -17.19
CA TYR A 246 -4.40 -17.77 -18.46
C TYR A 246 -3.70 -19.11 -18.40
N LYS A 247 -3.21 -19.52 -17.23
CA LYS A 247 -2.52 -20.79 -17.03
C LYS A 247 -3.44 -22.02 -17.09
N SER A 248 -4.76 -21.82 -17.13
CA SER A 248 -5.75 -22.89 -17.15
C SER A 248 -6.43 -23.12 -18.52
N SER A 249 -6.10 -22.35 -19.56
CA SER A 249 -6.58 -22.62 -20.91
C SER A 249 -5.54 -23.45 -21.65
N SER A 250 -5.91 -24.66 -22.03
CA SER A 250 -5.10 -25.56 -22.85
C SER A 250 -5.03 -25.10 -24.29
N LEU A 251 -4.23 -24.04 -24.60
CA LEU A 251 -3.81 -23.86 -26.00
C LEU A 251 -2.89 -25.04 -26.35
N SER A 252 -3.18 -25.70 -27.47
CA SER A 252 -2.23 -26.72 -27.95
C SER A 252 -0.90 -26.04 -28.32
N ALA A 253 0.21 -26.76 -28.23
CA ALA A 253 1.52 -26.22 -28.63
C ALA A 253 1.50 -25.76 -30.11
N GLU A 254 0.76 -26.45 -30.96
CA GLU A 254 0.60 -26.13 -32.35
C GLU A 254 -0.19 -24.83 -32.57
N ASP A 255 -1.32 -24.64 -31.88
CA ASP A 255 -2.09 -23.38 -31.93
C ASP A 255 -1.30 -22.20 -31.43
N SER A 256 -0.49 -22.41 -30.37
CA SER A 256 0.37 -21.36 -29.81
C SER A 256 1.41 -20.87 -30.81
N LEU A 257 2.04 -21.76 -31.58
CA LEU A 257 2.97 -21.42 -32.67
C LEU A 257 2.29 -20.72 -33.80
N LYS A 258 1.09 -21.18 -34.21
CA LYS A 258 0.28 -20.57 -35.26
C LYS A 258 -0.11 -19.14 -34.90
N PHE A 259 -0.60 -18.91 -33.69
CA PHE A 259 -0.98 -17.56 -33.24
C PHE A 259 0.24 -16.65 -33.06
N LYS A 260 1.41 -17.18 -32.67
CA LYS A 260 2.66 -16.43 -32.67
C LYS A 260 2.98 -15.87 -34.04
N ALA A 261 2.89 -16.71 -35.09
CA ALA A 261 3.15 -16.27 -36.46
C ALA A 261 2.18 -15.16 -36.89
N ILE A 262 0.88 -15.30 -36.60
CA ILE A 262 -0.13 -14.30 -36.90
C ILE A 262 0.16 -12.97 -36.17
N ILE A 263 0.54 -13.00 -34.91
CA ILE A 263 0.86 -11.81 -34.11
C ILE A 263 2.06 -11.06 -34.70
N LEU A 264 3.13 -11.81 -35.04
CA LEU A 264 4.37 -11.23 -35.57
C LEU A 264 4.17 -10.65 -36.97
N GLU A 265 3.43 -11.35 -37.82
CA GLU A 265 3.07 -10.86 -39.17
C GLU A 265 2.23 -9.58 -39.09
N TYR A 266 1.19 -9.58 -38.23
CA TYR A 266 0.30 -8.44 -38.13
C TYR A 266 1.03 -7.18 -37.64
N ILE A 267 1.88 -7.29 -36.60
CA ILE A 267 2.58 -6.13 -36.03
C ILE A 267 3.59 -5.54 -37.04
N SER A 268 4.28 -6.40 -37.79
CA SER A 268 5.26 -5.96 -38.78
C SER A 268 4.60 -5.32 -39.99
N LYS A 269 3.43 -5.86 -40.44
CA LYS A 269 2.75 -5.38 -41.63
C LYS A 269 1.96 -4.08 -41.37
N ASN A 270 1.33 -3.97 -40.21
CA ASN A 270 0.41 -2.85 -39.92
C ASN A 270 1.03 -1.76 -39.04
N GLU A 271 2.27 -1.91 -38.63
CA GLU A 271 2.99 -0.97 -37.74
C GLU A 271 2.14 -0.48 -36.54
N SER A 272 1.25 -1.36 -36.08
CA SER A 272 0.28 -1.01 -35.02
C SER A 272 0.90 -0.54 -33.71
N TYR A 273 2.21 -0.75 -33.52
CA TYR A 273 2.97 -0.21 -32.41
C TYR A 273 3.09 1.33 -32.45
N LYS A 274 2.91 1.97 -33.60
CA LYS A 274 2.92 3.44 -33.74
C LYS A 274 1.64 4.10 -33.18
N ASP A 275 0.54 3.34 -33.04
CA ASP A 275 -0.65 3.84 -32.34
C ASP A 275 -0.34 4.03 -30.85
N HIS A 276 -0.26 5.29 -30.40
CA HIS A 276 0.05 5.65 -29.01
C HIS A 276 -1.02 5.24 -27.99
N ILE A 277 -2.24 4.93 -28.44
CA ILE A 277 -3.36 4.47 -27.60
C ILE A 277 -3.66 2.98 -27.78
N ILE A 278 -2.74 2.20 -28.35
CA ILE A 278 -2.94 0.76 -28.53
C ILE A 278 -3.06 0.05 -27.18
N THR A 279 -4.05 -0.81 -27.07
CA THR A 279 -4.26 -1.67 -25.90
C THR A 279 -4.31 -3.11 -26.35
N LEU A 280 -4.05 -4.05 -25.40
CA LEU A 280 -4.19 -5.48 -25.69
C LEU A 280 -5.56 -5.83 -26.28
N GLY A 281 -6.64 -5.20 -25.78
CA GLY A 281 -7.99 -5.42 -26.28
C GLY A 281 -8.18 -4.98 -27.73
N LYS A 282 -7.68 -3.79 -28.13
CA LYS A 282 -7.71 -3.30 -29.50
C LYS A 282 -6.90 -4.21 -30.44
N PHE A 283 -5.67 -4.52 -30.04
CA PHE A 283 -4.75 -5.36 -30.78
C PHE A 283 -5.32 -6.77 -30.99
N SER A 284 -5.90 -7.38 -29.98
CA SER A 284 -6.53 -8.71 -30.07
C SER A 284 -7.75 -8.70 -30.99
N LYS A 285 -8.56 -7.64 -30.92
CA LYS A 285 -9.74 -7.47 -31.80
C LYS A 285 -9.34 -7.41 -33.28
N SER A 286 -8.24 -6.72 -33.59
CA SER A 286 -7.72 -6.63 -34.95
C SER A 286 -7.21 -7.97 -35.50
N LEU A 287 -6.81 -8.88 -34.61
CA LEU A 287 -6.39 -10.23 -34.95
C LEU A 287 -7.54 -11.25 -34.94
N SER A 288 -8.76 -10.82 -34.60
CA SER A 288 -9.91 -11.71 -34.36
C SER A 288 -9.61 -12.78 -33.28
N LEU A 289 -8.72 -12.45 -32.35
CA LEU A 289 -8.33 -13.30 -31.22
C LEU A 289 -8.85 -12.71 -29.91
N THR A 290 -9.00 -13.55 -28.91
CA THR A 290 -9.29 -13.03 -27.56
C THR A 290 -8.05 -12.38 -26.95
N PRO A 291 -8.19 -11.33 -26.12
CA PRO A 291 -7.07 -10.73 -25.38
C PRO A 291 -6.27 -11.76 -24.57
N HIS A 292 -6.94 -12.81 -24.16
CA HIS A 292 -6.41 -13.98 -23.51
C HIS A 292 -5.34 -14.67 -24.37
N VAL A 293 -5.74 -15.18 -25.51
CA VAL A 293 -4.87 -15.93 -26.42
C VAL A 293 -3.66 -15.10 -26.80
N VAL A 294 -3.87 -13.82 -27.17
CA VAL A 294 -2.76 -12.93 -27.54
C VAL A 294 -1.77 -12.73 -26.39
N SER A 295 -2.28 -12.47 -25.18
CA SER A 295 -1.41 -12.28 -24.01
C SER A 295 -0.66 -13.56 -23.66
N GLN A 296 -1.31 -14.74 -23.73
CA GLN A 296 -0.69 -16.02 -23.46
C GLN A 296 0.46 -16.29 -24.44
N VAL A 297 0.20 -16.15 -25.74
CA VAL A 297 1.21 -16.37 -26.78
C VAL A 297 2.40 -15.43 -26.64
N ILE A 298 2.17 -14.14 -26.37
CA ILE A 298 3.25 -13.17 -26.16
C ILE A 298 4.09 -13.56 -24.93
N ASN A 299 3.45 -13.96 -23.84
CA ASN A 299 4.18 -14.34 -22.62
C ASN A 299 4.94 -15.67 -22.78
N GLU A 300 4.31 -16.69 -23.34
CA GLU A 300 4.89 -18.04 -23.41
C GLU A 300 5.89 -18.21 -24.55
N GLN A 301 5.60 -17.61 -25.71
CA GLN A 301 6.38 -17.79 -26.93
C GLN A 301 7.39 -16.69 -27.21
N LEU A 302 7.20 -15.49 -26.61
CA LEU A 302 8.08 -14.33 -26.81
C LEU A 302 8.72 -13.85 -25.51
N SER A 303 8.40 -14.48 -24.36
CA SER A 303 8.94 -14.15 -23.03
C SER A 303 8.77 -12.67 -22.64
N ASN A 304 7.71 -12.02 -23.13
CA ASN A 304 7.42 -10.61 -22.93
C ASN A 304 5.98 -10.42 -22.43
N ASN A 305 5.71 -9.34 -21.71
CA ASN A 305 4.34 -8.86 -21.56
C ASN A 305 3.95 -7.99 -22.76
N PHE A 306 2.64 -7.74 -22.98
CA PHE A 306 2.15 -6.96 -24.11
C PHE A 306 2.79 -5.56 -24.23
N ASN A 307 2.96 -4.86 -23.10
CA ASN A 307 3.56 -3.53 -23.12
C ASN A 307 5.04 -3.57 -23.52
N ASP A 308 5.79 -4.54 -23.01
CA ASP A 308 7.19 -4.73 -23.38
C ASP A 308 7.32 -5.17 -24.84
N PHE A 309 6.40 -6.02 -25.31
CA PHE A 309 6.32 -6.43 -26.71
C PHE A 309 6.12 -5.23 -27.64
N ILE A 310 5.15 -4.37 -27.38
CA ILE A 310 4.91 -3.15 -28.16
C ILE A 310 6.10 -2.18 -28.05
N ASN A 311 6.62 -1.97 -26.83
CA ASN A 311 7.71 -1.05 -26.62
C ASN A 311 9.02 -1.51 -27.28
N SER A 312 9.25 -2.81 -27.43
CA SER A 312 10.43 -3.31 -28.16
C SER A 312 10.40 -2.87 -29.64
N TYR A 313 9.25 -2.96 -30.31
CA TYR A 313 9.09 -2.47 -31.69
C TYR A 313 9.25 -0.95 -31.79
N ARG A 314 8.65 -0.20 -30.83
CA ARG A 314 8.81 1.27 -30.78
C ARG A 314 10.26 1.69 -30.60
N VAL A 315 11.01 0.99 -29.75
CA VAL A 315 12.43 1.27 -29.54
C VAL A 315 13.26 0.95 -30.77
N GLU A 316 13.00 -0.17 -31.46
CA GLU A 316 13.68 -0.48 -32.71
C GLU A 316 13.39 0.56 -33.81
N GLU A 317 12.16 1.06 -33.90
CA GLU A 317 11.80 2.14 -34.81
C GLU A 317 12.52 3.44 -34.44
N ALA A 318 12.54 3.79 -33.14
CA ALA A 318 13.25 4.97 -32.67
C ALA A 318 14.78 4.88 -32.93
N LYS A 319 15.38 3.70 -32.82
CA LYS A 319 16.81 3.49 -33.18
C LYS A 319 17.06 3.84 -34.65
N LYS A 320 16.21 3.36 -35.57
CA LYS A 320 16.32 3.71 -36.99
C LYS A 320 16.24 5.21 -37.20
N MET A 321 15.26 5.88 -36.56
CA MET A 321 15.09 7.33 -36.66
C MET A 321 16.26 8.12 -36.06
N LEU A 322 16.86 7.63 -34.98
CA LEU A 322 18.02 8.27 -34.35
C LEU A 322 19.30 8.21 -35.19
N MET A 323 19.43 7.15 -36.01
CA MET A 323 20.58 6.91 -36.91
C MET A 323 20.38 7.49 -38.31
N ASP A 324 19.16 7.95 -38.64
CA ASP A 324 18.82 8.52 -39.94
C ASP A 324 19.46 9.90 -40.13
N PRO A 325 20.36 10.10 -41.12
CA PRO A 325 21.00 11.38 -41.40
C PRO A 325 19.98 12.49 -41.71
N GLU A 326 18.86 12.19 -42.32
CA GLU A 326 17.84 13.17 -42.66
C GLU A 326 17.10 13.68 -41.43
N ARG A 327 17.09 12.87 -40.35
CA ARG A 327 16.45 13.20 -39.07
C ARG A 327 17.42 13.76 -38.01
N LYS A 328 18.63 14.13 -38.41
CA LYS A 328 19.66 14.62 -37.50
C LYS A 328 19.21 15.84 -36.66
N ASN A 329 18.37 16.69 -37.23
CA ASN A 329 17.84 17.89 -36.58
C ASN A 329 16.58 17.66 -35.73
N PHE A 330 16.02 16.44 -35.74
CA PHE A 330 14.83 16.11 -34.97
C PHE A 330 15.17 16.01 -33.47
N THR A 331 14.27 16.53 -32.64
CA THR A 331 14.43 16.43 -31.19
C THR A 331 14.21 14.98 -30.74
N ILE A 332 14.79 14.61 -29.60
CA ILE A 332 14.54 13.31 -28.96
C ILE A 332 13.03 13.13 -28.66
N ALA A 333 12.34 14.22 -28.30
CA ALA A 333 10.90 14.21 -28.07
C ALA A 333 10.09 13.92 -29.34
N SER A 334 10.44 14.55 -30.48
CA SER A 334 9.78 14.26 -31.77
C SER A 334 9.93 12.78 -32.13
N ILE A 335 11.14 12.22 -32.03
CA ILE A 335 11.38 10.80 -32.33
C ILE A 335 10.59 9.89 -31.39
N ALA A 336 10.44 10.26 -30.10
CA ALA A 336 9.64 9.51 -29.16
C ALA A 336 8.18 9.42 -29.59
N TYR A 337 7.56 10.54 -29.99
CA TYR A 337 6.18 10.57 -30.47
C TYR A 337 6.01 9.86 -31.82
N ASP A 338 6.91 10.09 -32.77
CA ASP A 338 6.88 9.45 -34.10
C ASP A 338 7.03 7.92 -34.00
N SER A 339 7.77 7.42 -32.99
CA SER A 339 7.89 5.99 -32.74
C SER A 339 6.70 5.39 -31.98
N GLY A 340 5.69 6.20 -31.61
CA GLY A 340 4.43 5.75 -31.00
C GLY A 340 4.38 5.86 -29.49
N PHE A 341 5.37 6.48 -28.79
CA PHE A 341 5.27 6.73 -27.37
C PHE A 341 4.34 7.91 -27.05
N ASN A 342 3.59 7.79 -25.99
CA ASN A 342 2.65 8.83 -25.56
C ASN A 342 3.34 9.93 -24.69
N THR A 343 4.49 9.64 -24.10
CA THR A 343 5.26 10.59 -23.29
C THR A 343 6.76 10.37 -23.45
N LEU A 344 7.53 11.45 -23.36
CA LEU A 344 8.99 11.39 -23.38
C LEU A 344 9.56 10.58 -22.21
N SER A 345 8.92 10.62 -21.05
CA SER A 345 9.35 9.85 -19.88
C SER A 345 9.23 8.34 -20.12
N ALA A 346 8.09 7.87 -20.68
CA ALA A 346 7.89 6.47 -21.02
C ALA A 346 8.90 6.00 -22.07
N PHE A 347 9.19 6.84 -23.08
CA PHE A 347 10.21 6.58 -24.09
C PHE A 347 11.59 6.39 -23.48
N ASN A 348 12.05 7.34 -22.65
CA ASN A 348 13.39 7.26 -22.03
C ASN A 348 13.58 6.00 -21.20
N VAL A 349 12.55 5.64 -20.41
CA VAL A 349 12.55 4.42 -19.58
C VAL A 349 12.64 3.17 -20.46
N ALA A 350 11.78 3.07 -21.49
CA ALA A 350 11.76 1.93 -22.37
C ALA A 350 13.07 1.84 -23.18
N PHE A 351 13.52 2.93 -23.76
CA PHE A 351 14.73 2.96 -24.57
C PHE A 351 15.96 2.51 -23.78
N LYS A 352 16.14 3.03 -22.53
CA LYS A 352 17.22 2.60 -21.66
C LYS A 352 17.08 1.13 -21.24
N LYS A 353 15.84 0.65 -21.03
CA LYS A 353 15.58 -0.76 -20.69
C LYS A 353 16.05 -1.70 -21.80
N PHE A 354 15.77 -1.38 -23.05
CA PHE A 354 16.04 -2.27 -24.19
C PHE A 354 17.44 -2.09 -24.80
N THR A 355 18.07 -0.90 -24.67
CA THR A 355 19.37 -0.59 -25.29
C THR A 355 20.51 -0.47 -24.29
N GLY A 356 20.22 -0.35 -23.00
CA GLY A 356 21.20 -0.11 -21.94
C GLY A 356 21.68 1.34 -21.83
N VAL A 357 21.39 2.21 -22.81
CA VAL A 357 21.84 3.62 -22.87
C VAL A 357 20.65 4.56 -23.08
N THR A 358 20.86 5.86 -22.84
CA THR A 358 19.83 6.86 -23.12
C THR A 358 19.73 7.15 -24.63
N PRO A 359 18.59 7.63 -25.15
CA PRO A 359 18.44 8.01 -26.55
C PRO A 359 19.49 9.02 -27.03
N SER A 360 19.83 10.00 -26.19
CA SER A 360 20.86 11.00 -26.50
C SER A 360 22.25 10.39 -26.59
N GLN A 361 22.60 9.47 -25.68
CA GLN A 361 23.86 8.73 -25.73
C GLN A 361 23.93 7.81 -26.96
N PHE A 362 22.80 7.19 -27.33
CA PHE A 362 22.72 6.33 -28.49
C PHE A 362 23.00 7.10 -29.79
N ARG A 363 22.38 8.29 -29.94
CA ARG A 363 22.60 9.19 -31.09
C ARG A 363 24.04 9.67 -31.21
N LEU A 364 24.77 9.80 -30.08
CA LEU A 364 26.16 10.26 -30.06
C LEU A 364 27.20 9.16 -30.38
N LYS A 365 26.84 7.88 -30.23
CA LYS A 365 27.74 6.75 -30.48
C LYS A 365 28.05 6.54 -31.97
N ASP A 366 27.24 7.10 -32.86
CA ASP A 366 27.39 6.99 -34.32
C ASP A 366 27.99 8.24 -34.96
N LYS A 367 28.56 9.13 -34.15
CA LYS A 367 29.41 10.23 -34.62
C LYS A 367 30.85 9.89 -34.38
#